data_284491b9341e5087632e4c31889d34e6
#
_entry.id   284491b9341e5087632e4c31889d34e6
#
_cell.length_a   1.000
_cell.length_b   1.000
_cell.length_c   1.000
_cell.angle_alpha   90.00
_cell.angle_beta   90.00
_cell.angle_gamma   90.00
#
_symmetry.space_group_name_H-M   'P 1'
#
loop_
_entity.id
_entity.type
_entity.pdbx_description
1 polymer ?
#
loop_
_entity_poly.entity_id
_entity_poly.type
_entity_poly.pdbx_seq_one_letter_code
_entity_poly.pdbx_strand_id
1 'polypeptide(L)'
;VMTWYHLAFFVISAAMFGMTAGAIWVHTRRERFTRESLPGDLTRLSCGFAIATALSLCVQVTLATTLVMSATLLPLFTELALVLAVPFFFSGAAVSLALTRSPFSIGQVYAADLAGAAFGCLGVLGALKFTDAPSVILLTGAGAAGAAVLFARCGPVPPAAGIARPGLLQRPGLLLLVLAAVGIANGRTHRGLQPVVVKDTLEQRRTGTQYEKWNSFSRVAMGPLGLSPPNLWGPSPYMPVTPIEQRVLI
;
A
#
# COMPACT_ATOMS: atom_id res chain seq x y z
N VAL A 1 6.66 6.48 2.24
CA VAL A 1 7.76 6.21 3.18
C VAL A 1 8.93 5.50 2.50
N MET A 2 8.69 4.84 1.37
CA MET A 2 9.75 4.23 0.54
C MET A 2 10.48 5.24 -0.36
N THR A 3 10.01 6.46 -0.39
CA THR A 3 10.49 7.55 -1.22
C THR A 3 10.77 8.77 -0.36
N TRP A 4 11.49 9.74 -0.90
CA TRP A 4 11.77 11.00 -0.23
C TRP A 4 10.48 11.67 0.24
N TYR A 5 10.51 12.38 1.37
CA TYR A 5 9.34 13.05 1.95
C TYR A 5 8.63 14.00 0.96
N HIS A 6 9.35 14.55 0.00
CA HIS A 6 8.79 15.39 -1.08
C HIS A 6 7.78 14.63 -1.94
N LEU A 7 7.93 13.30 -2.06
CA LEU A 7 7.00 12.47 -2.80
C LEU A 7 5.74 12.10 -2.00
N ALA A 8 5.70 12.41 -0.70
CA ALA A 8 4.50 12.15 0.11
C ALA A 8 3.28 12.92 -0.43
N PHE A 9 3.45 14.18 -0.82
CA PHE A 9 2.38 14.97 -1.43
C PHE A 9 1.93 14.40 -2.77
N PHE A 10 2.87 13.92 -3.58
CA PHE A 10 2.56 13.24 -4.83
C PHE A 10 1.72 11.98 -4.60
N VAL A 11 2.09 11.15 -3.62
CA VAL A 11 1.35 9.93 -3.27
C VAL A 11 -0.06 10.26 -2.77
N ILE A 12 -0.20 11.27 -1.92
CA ILE A 12 -1.50 11.75 -1.43
C ILE A 12 -2.37 12.24 -2.60
N SER A 13 -1.79 13.02 -3.52
CA SER A 13 -2.51 13.52 -4.70
C SER A 13 -2.96 12.38 -5.62
N ALA A 14 -2.10 11.39 -5.86
CA ALA A 14 -2.45 10.20 -6.65
C ALA A 14 -3.56 9.38 -5.98
N ALA A 15 -3.53 9.23 -4.66
CA ALA A 15 -4.58 8.57 -3.90
C ALA A 15 -5.92 9.30 -4.00
N MET A 16 -5.92 10.62 -3.80
CA MET A 16 -7.14 11.44 -3.93
C MET A 16 -7.69 11.42 -5.35
N PHE A 17 -6.82 11.46 -6.36
CA PHE A 17 -7.23 11.31 -7.76
C PHE A 17 -7.92 9.95 -7.99
N GLY A 18 -7.32 8.86 -7.50
CA GLY A 18 -7.92 7.52 -7.57
C GLY A 18 -9.31 7.47 -6.92
N MET A 19 -9.44 7.96 -5.69
CA MET A 19 -10.71 8.01 -4.97
C MET A 19 -11.79 8.81 -5.71
N THR A 20 -11.42 9.99 -6.22
CA THR A 20 -12.33 10.85 -6.99
C THR A 20 -12.77 10.18 -8.28
N ALA A 21 -11.84 9.57 -9.00
CA ALA A 21 -12.16 8.84 -10.24
C ALA A 21 -13.14 7.66 -9.96
N GLY A 22 -12.94 6.93 -8.86
CA GLY A 22 -13.86 5.87 -8.42
C GLY A 22 -15.26 6.39 -8.08
N ALA A 23 -15.34 7.51 -7.37
CA ALA A 23 -16.63 8.13 -7.04
C ALA A 23 -17.37 8.64 -8.30
N ILE A 24 -16.66 9.29 -9.23
CA ILE A 24 -17.21 9.74 -10.51
C ILE A 24 -17.70 8.54 -11.33
N TRP A 25 -16.94 7.45 -11.37
CA TRP A 25 -17.33 6.24 -12.09
C TRP A 25 -18.64 5.65 -11.55
N VAL A 26 -18.85 5.61 -10.23
CA VAL A 26 -20.11 5.18 -9.62
C VAL A 26 -21.25 6.15 -9.98
N HIS A 27 -20.98 7.46 -9.91
CA HIS A 27 -21.99 8.48 -10.22
C HIS A 27 -22.45 8.44 -11.68
N THR A 28 -21.52 8.31 -12.62
CA THR A 28 -21.83 8.27 -14.06
C THR A 28 -22.55 7.01 -14.49
N ARG A 29 -22.37 5.92 -13.74
CA ARG A 29 -23.01 4.62 -14.00
C ARG A 29 -24.06 4.26 -12.96
N ARG A 30 -24.72 5.24 -12.39
CA ARG A 30 -25.69 5.08 -11.29
C ARG A 30 -26.83 4.09 -11.58
N GLU A 31 -27.20 3.89 -12.84
CA GLU A 31 -28.26 2.96 -13.25
C GLU A 31 -27.82 1.48 -13.08
N ARG A 32 -26.54 1.21 -13.15
CA ARG A 32 -25.97 -0.13 -12.95
C ARG A 32 -26.02 -0.57 -11.49
N PHE A 33 -25.98 0.39 -10.57
CA PHE A 33 -25.87 0.13 -9.15
C PHE A 33 -27.23 0.30 -8.47
N THR A 34 -27.80 -0.82 -7.99
CA THR A 34 -29.08 -0.84 -7.27
C THR A 34 -28.87 -1.15 -5.79
N ARG A 35 -29.88 -0.94 -4.97
CA ARG A 35 -29.83 -1.35 -3.56
C ARG A 35 -29.71 -2.86 -3.40
N GLU A 36 -30.30 -3.61 -4.31
CA GLU A 36 -30.28 -5.08 -4.28
C GLU A 36 -28.90 -5.64 -4.65
N SER A 37 -28.19 -5.00 -5.59
CA SER A 37 -26.84 -5.40 -6.01
C SER A 37 -25.74 -4.94 -5.05
N LEU A 38 -26.07 -4.02 -4.11
CA LEU A 38 -25.11 -3.37 -3.22
C LEU A 38 -24.12 -4.34 -2.54
N PRO A 39 -24.56 -5.43 -1.86
CA PRO A 39 -23.61 -6.32 -1.19
C PRO A 39 -22.64 -7.00 -2.17
N GLY A 40 -23.16 -7.41 -3.33
CA GLY A 40 -22.34 -8.02 -4.39
C GLY A 40 -21.34 -7.06 -5.00
N ASP A 41 -21.73 -5.81 -5.24
CA ASP A 41 -20.86 -4.78 -5.79
C ASP A 41 -19.79 -4.36 -4.78
N LEU A 42 -20.15 -4.19 -3.50
CA LEU A 42 -19.17 -3.93 -2.43
C LEU A 42 -18.18 -5.09 -2.28
N THR A 43 -18.65 -6.34 -2.38
CA THR A 43 -17.77 -7.53 -2.39
C THR A 43 -16.75 -7.44 -3.52
N ARG A 44 -17.20 -7.13 -4.76
CA ARG A 44 -16.31 -7.03 -5.93
C ARG A 44 -15.31 -5.88 -5.80
N LEU A 45 -15.76 -4.71 -5.33
CA LEU A 45 -14.92 -3.54 -5.14
C LEU A 45 -13.87 -3.78 -4.05
N SER A 46 -14.23 -4.43 -2.94
CA SER A 46 -13.29 -4.79 -1.88
C SER A 46 -12.27 -5.84 -2.33
N CYS A 47 -12.68 -6.85 -3.11
CA CYS A 47 -11.74 -7.77 -3.76
C CYS A 47 -10.83 -7.04 -4.75
N GLY A 48 -11.38 -6.14 -5.55
CA GLY A 48 -10.62 -5.30 -6.48
C GLY A 48 -9.55 -4.47 -5.76
N PHE A 49 -9.91 -3.84 -4.65
CA PHE A 49 -8.95 -3.13 -3.80
C PHE A 49 -7.84 -4.04 -3.29
N ALA A 50 -8.19 -5.21 -2.76
CA ALA A 50 -7.22 -6.16 -2.21
C ALA A 50 -6.22 -6.64 -3.27
N ILE A 51 -6.70 -7.00 -4.46
CA ILE A 51 -5.86 -7.44 -5.58
C ILE A 51 -5.00 -6.27 -6.09
N ALA A 52 -5.61 -5.10 -6.31
CA ALA A 52 -4.90 -3.92 -6.79
C ALA A 52 -3.80 -3.48 -5.82
N THR A 53 -4.04 -3.56 -4.50
CA THR A 53 -3.04 -3.25 -3.48
C THR A 53 -1.86 -4.21 -3.55
N ALA A 54 -2.10 -5.51 -3.69
CA ALA A 54 -1.03 -6.51 -3.82
C ALA A 54 -0.23 -6.32 -5.12
N LEU A 55 -0.90 -6.08 -6.25
CA LEU A 55 -0.25 -5.82 -7.53
C LEU A 55 0.55 -4.52 -7.51
N SER A 56 -0.02 -3.45 -6.94
CA SER A 56 0.67 -2.17 -6.77
C SER A 56 1.95 -2.33 -5.94
N LEU A 57 1.90 -3.11 -4.86
CA LEU A 57 3.10 -3.42 -4.08
C LEU A 57 4.14 -4.18 -4.91
N CYS A 58 3.73 -5.21 -5.66
CA CYS A 58 4.66 -5.97 -6.51
C CYS A 58 5.36 -5.07 -7.52
N VAL A 59 4.62 -4.18 -8.19
CA VAL A 59 5.21 -3.22 -9.13
C VAL A 59 6.18 -2.27 -8.42
N GLN A 60 5.79 -1.71 -7.28
CA GLN A 60 6.64 -0.79 -6.52
C GLN A 60 7.93 -1.42 -5.99
N VAL A 61 7.89 -2.71 -5.63
CA VAL A 61 9.08 -3.44 -5.17
C VAL A 61 10.05 -3.73 -6.32
N THR A 62 9.55 -3.88 -7.55
CA THR A 62 10.37 -4.12 -8.74
C THR A 62 10.91 -2.84 -9.37
N LEU A 63 10.26 -1.70 -9.15
CA LEU A 63 10.71 -0.40 -9.65
C LEU A 63 11.84 0.15 -8.75
N ALA A 64 13.08 0.01 -9.21
CA ALA A 64 14.20 0.73 -8.61
C ALA A 64 14.13 2.21 -9.02
N THR A 65 13.60 3.05 -8.16
CA THR A 65 13.49 4.49 -8.42
C THR A 65 14.84 5.17 -8.18
N THR A 66 15.67 5.23 -9.21
CA THR A 66 16.83 6.14 -9.23
C THR A 66 16.34 7.51 -9.62
N LEU A 67 16.39 8.46 -8.71
CA LEU A 67 16.06 9.87 -8.97
C LEU A 67 17.21 10.56 -9.73
N VAL A 68 17.56 10.04 -10.89
CA VAL A 68 18.45 10.75 -11.81
C VAL A 68 17.59 11.70 -12.63
N MET A 69 17.87 12.99 -12.57
CA MET A 69 17.22 14.02 -13.39
C MET A 69 17.44 13.71 -14.87
N SER A 70 16.50 13.01 -15.48
CA SER A 70 16.53 12.65 -16.91
C SER A 70 15.13 12.76 -17.50
N ALA A 71 15.03 12.78 -18.82
CA ALA A 71 13.76 12.82 -19.54
C ALA A 71 12.84 11.62 -19.23
N THR A 72 13.38 10.55 -18.62
CA THR A 72 12.62 9.36 -18.21
C THR A 72 11.82 9.55 -16.91
N LEU A 73 12.01 10.66 -16.20
CA LEU A 73 11.29 10.91 -14.94
C LEU A 73 9.77 11.07 -15.14
N LEU A 74 9.34 11.79 -16.17
CA LEU A 74 7.91 12.02 -16.42
C LEU A 74 7.13 10.72 -16.62
N PRO A 75 7.52 9.80 -17.53
CA PRO A 75 6.83 8.53 -17.68
C PRO A 75 6.89 7.67 -16.41
N LEU A 76 8.01 7.64 -15.69
CA LEU A 76 8.14 6.90 -14.43
C LEU A 76 7.18 7.42 -13.35
N PHE A 77 7.09 8.74 -13.17
CA PHE A 77 6.14 9.33 -12.22
C PHE A 77 4.70 9.11 -12.63
N THR A 78 4.40 9.13 -13.93
CA THR A 78 3.05 8.84 -14.42
C THR A 78 2.67 7.39 -14.15
N GLU A 79 3.56 6.45 -14.42
CA GLU A 79 3.37 5.03 -14.11
C GLU A 79 3.16 4.82 -12.61
N LEU A 80 4.01 5.41 -11.78
CA LEU A 80 3.89 5.32 -10.33
C LEU A 80 2.57 5.92 -9.83
N ALA A 81 2.14 7.07 -10.38
CA ALA A 81 0.85 7.68 -10.04
C ALA A 81 -0.32 6.77 -10.38
N LEU A 82 -0.32 6.16 -11.56
CA LEU A 82 -1.37 5.27 -12.01
C LEU A 82 -1.42 4.00 -11.15
N VAL A 83 -0.28 3.38 -10.89
CA VAL A 83 -0.18 2.19 -10.04
C VAL A 83 -0.68 2.46 -8.63
N LEU A 84 -0.37 3.63 -8.07
CA LEU A 84 -0.87 4.05 -6.76
C LEU A 84 -2.36 4.38 -6.78
N ALA A 85 -2.87 5.00 -7.84
CA ALA A 85 -4.27 5.44 -7.93
C ALA A 85 -5.26 4.26 -8.04
N VAL A 86 -4.85 3.12 -8.63
CA VAL A 86 -5.76 1.99 -8.88
C VAL A 86 -6.39 1.41 -7.60
N PRO A 87 -5.67 1.10 -6.52
CA PRO A 87 -6.30 0.67 -5.27
C PRO A 87 -7.29 1.70 -4.75
N PHE A 88 -6.92 2.98 -4.76
CA PHE A 88 -7.77 4.06 -4.26
C PHE A 88 -9.03 4.28 -5.12
N PHE A 89 -8.98 3.96 -6.41
CA PHE A 89 -10.16 3.94 -7.27
C PHE A 89 -11.22 2.97 -6.74
N PHE A 90 -10.83 1.75 -6.38
CA PHE A 90 -11.76 0.76 -5.80
C PHE A 90 -12.29 1.21 -4.44
N SER A 91 -11.46 1.82 -3.61
CA SER A 91 -11.87 2.38 -2.32
C SER A 91 -12.88 3.52 -2.50
N GLY A 92 -12.60 4.50 -3.35
CA GLY A 92 -13.49 5.62 -3.64
C GLY A 92 -14.82 5.17 -4.22
N ALA A 93 -14.80 4.17 -5.11
CA ALA A 93 -16.01 3.56 -5.65
C ALA A 93 -16.85 2.87 -4.55
N ALA A 94 -16.21 2.11 -3.64
CA ALA A 94 -16.89 1.43 -2.55
C ALA A 94 -17.54 2.40 -1.57
N VAL A 95 -16.81 3.44 -1.15
CA VAL A 95 -17.32 4.48 -0.24
C VAL A 95 -18.49 5.25 -0.89
N SER A 96 -18.30 5.69 -2.15
CA SER A 96 -19.36 6.39 -2.88
C SER A 96 -20.63 5.53 -3.04
N LEU A 97 -20.46 4.24 -3.33
CA LEU A 97 -21.57 3.31 -3.46
C LEU A 97 -22.27 3.09 -2.11
N ALA A 98 -21.52 2.90 -1.03
CA ALA A 98 -22.06 2.74 0.31
C ALA A 98 -22.87 3.98 0.74
N LEU A 99 -22.34 5.19 0.51
CA LEU A 99 -23.03 6.44 0.88
C LEU A 99 -24.30 6.68 0.06
N THR A 100 -24.34 6.26 -1.22
CA THR A 100 -25.48 6.57 -2.11
C THR A 100 -26.55 5.49 -2.16
N ARG A 101 -26.21 4.23 -1.87
CA ARG A 101 -27.12 3.08 -2.04
C ARG A 101 -27.43 2.31 -0.77
N SER A 102 -26.72 2.59 0.34
CA SER A 102 -27.00 1.93 1.62
C SER A 102 -28.45 2.17 2.08
N PRO A 103 -29.08 1.19 2.76
CA PRO A 103 -30.36 1.38 3.41
C PRO A 103 -30.26 2.26 4.68
N PHE A 104 -29.07 2.44 5.22
CA PHE A 104 -28.80 3.24 6.41
C PHE A 104 -28.75 4.74 6.09
N SER A 105 -28.91 5.58 7.10
CA SER A 105 -28.76 7.03 6.92
C SER A 105 -27.32 7.40 6.51
N ILE A 106 -27.18 8.42 5.68
CA ILE A 106 -25.85 8.90 5.23
C ILE A 106 -24.93 9.18 6.43
N GLY A 107 -25.47 9.77 7.51
CA GLY A 107 -24.70 10.05 8.72
C GLY A 107 -24.13 8.80 9.39
N GLN A 108 -24.90 7.70 9.43
CA GLN A 108 -24.43 6.43 10.00
C GLN A 108 -23.32 5.81 9.14
N VAL A 109 -23.49 5.80 7.82
CA VAL A 109 -22.47 5.26 6.90
C VAL A 109 -21.21 6.09 6.97
N TYR A 110 -21.33 7.41 6.99
CA TYR A 110 -20.18 8.31 7.10
C TYR A 110 -19.47 8.18 8.46
N ALA A 111 -20.23 8.06 9.56
CA ALA A 111 -19.65 7.82 10.88
C ALA A 111 -18.87 6.49 10.95
N ALA A 112 -19.41 5.43 10.32
CA ALA A 112 -18.72 4.14 10.23
C ALA A 112 -17.43 4.23 9.39
N ASP A 113 -17.46 4.97 8.29
CA ASP A 113 -16.28 5.21 7.43
C ASP A 113 -15.17 5.95 8.20
N LEU A 114 -15.52 7.06 8.89
CA LEU A 114 -14.57 7.80 9.72
C LEU A 114 -14.00 6.97 10.87
N ALA A 115 -14.84 6.19 11.55
CA ALA A 115 -14.39 5.29 12.60
C ALA A 115 -13.43 4.23 12.03
N GLY A 116 -13.78 3.63 10.89
CA GLY A 116 -12.92 2.68 10.17
C GLY A 116 -11.58 3.29 9.78
N ALA A 117 -11.56 4.53 9.27
CA ALA A 117 -10.34 5.25 8.94
C ALA A 117 -9.46 5.48 10.18
N ALA A 118 -10.05 5.91 11.31
CA ALA A 118 -9.32 6.11 12.56
C ALA A 118 -8.70 4.81 13.08
N PHE A 119 -9.47 3.71 13.12
CA PHE A 119 -8.94 2.40 13.49
C PHE A 119 -7.87 1.91 12.51
N GLY A 120 -8.04 2.17 11.22
CA GLY A 120 -7.04 1.84 10.20
C GLY A 120 -5.71 2.56 10.45
N CYS A 121 -5.73 3.86 10.75
CA CYS A 121 -4.53 4.62 11.07
C CYS A 121 -3.81 4.05 12.31
N LEU A 122 -4.54 3.81 13.40
CA LEU A 122 -3.97 3.21 14.61
C LEU A 122 -3.46 1.79 14.36
N GLY A 123 -4.18 1.02 13.55
CA GLY A 123 -3.81 -0.34 13.17
C GLY A 123 -2.49 -0.39 12.40
N VAL A 124 -2.29 0.52 11.43
CA VAL A 124 -1.04 0.63 10.67
C VAL A 124 0.12 1.01 11.58
N LEU A 125 -0.05 2.01 12.46
CA LEU A 125 0.98 2.42 13.42
C LEU A 125 1.35 1.28 14.37
N GLY A 126 0.35 0.52 14.83
CA GLY A 126 0.57 -0.67 15.66
C GLY A 126 1.30 -1.78 14.90
N ALA A 127 0.87 -2.09 13.68
CA ALA A 127 1.46 -3.15 12.87
C ALA A 127 2.92 -2.88 12.50
N LEU A 128 3.30 -1.63 12.20
CA LEU A 128 4.68 -1.24 11.90
C LEU A 128 5.66 -1.44 13.08
N LYS A 129 5.16 -1.61 14.31
CA LYS A 129 6.02 -1.97 15.45
C LYS A 129 6.49 -3.43 15.38
N PHE A 130 5.72 -4.30 14.73
CA PHE A 130 5.93 -5.74 14.72
C PHE A 130 6.39 -6.28 13.37
N THR A 131 6.16 -5.53 12.29
CA THR A 131 6.46 -5.97 10.93
C THR A 131 6.91 -4.80 10.04
N ASP A 132 7.28 -5.11 8.79
CA ASP A 132 7.73 -4.13 7.79
C ASP A 132 6.56 -3.54 6.99
N ALA A 133 6.81 -2.41 6.31
CA ALA A 133 5.80 -1.71 5.54
C ALA A 133 5.19 -2.56 4.39
N PRO A 134 5.96 -3.35 3.61
CA PRO A 134 5.37 -4.23 2.60
C PRO A 134 4.38 -5.24 3.19
N SER A 135 4.70 -5.82 4.34
CA SER A 135 3.80 -6.75 5.04
C SER A 135 2.52 -6.06 5.51
N VAL A 136 2.63 -4.82 6.04
CA VAL A 136 1.45 -4.04 6.43
C VAL A 136 0.55 -3.74 5.22
N ILE A 137 1.11 -3.44 4.05
CA ILE A 137 0.35 -3.22 2.82
C ILE A 137 -0.42 -4.49 2.43
N LEU A 138 0.22 -5.67 2.49
CA LEU A 138 -0.45 -6.95 2.22
C LEU A 138 -1.55 -7.26 3.24
N LEU A 139 -1.31 -6.97 4.52
CA LEU A 139 -2.31 -7.14 5.59
C LEU A 139 -3.49 -6.17 5.42
N THR A 140 -3.26 -4.95 4.89
CA THR A 140 -4.34 -4.03 4.52
C THR A 140 -5.19 -4.62 3.38
N GLY A 141 -4.56 -5.21 2.37
CA GLY A 141 -5.27 -5.96 1.32
C GLY A 141 -6.07 -7.15 1.90
N ALA A 142 -5.50 -7.87 2.87
CA ALA A 142 -6.21 -8.94 3.57
C ALA A 142 -7.42 -8.41 4.34
N GLY A 143 -7.30 -7.26 4.99
CA GLY A 143 -8.41 -6.58 5.66
C GLY A 143 -9.56 -6.26 4.70
N ALA A 144 -9.24 -5.75 3.51
CA ALA A 144 -10.23 -5.49 2.47
C ALA A 144 -10.90 -6.79 1.94
N ALA A 145 -10.13 -7.86 1.79
CA ALA A 145 -10.68 -9.17 1.45
C ALA A 145 -11.59 -9.71 2.58
N GLY A 146 -11.26 -9.43 3.84
CA GLY A 146 -12.12 -9.70 5.01
C GLY A 146 -13.44 -8.94 4.94
N ALA A 147 -13.40 -7.65 4.61
CA ALA A 147 -14.61 -6.86 4.35
C ALA A 147 -15.44 -7.46 3.21
N ALA A 148 -14.79 -7.91 2.13
CA ALA A 148 -15.49 -8.58 1.03
C ALA A 148 -16.19 -9.88 1.47
N VAL A 149 -15.61 -10.66 2.40
CA VAL A 149 -16.27 -11.84 3.00
C VAL A 149 -17.52 -11.43 3.77
N LEU A 150 -17.43 -10.33 4.54
CA LEU A 150 -18.59 -9.83 5.30
C LEU A 150 -19.71 -9.35 4.36
N PHE A 151 -19.39 -8.58 3.34
CA PHE A 151 -20.38 -8.13 2.36
C PHE A 151 -21.03 -9.29 1.60
N ALA A 152 -20.25 -10.32 1.23
CA ALA A 152 -20.78 -11.51 0.58
C ALA A 152 -21.79 -12.29 1.43
N ARG A 153 -21.74 -12.15 2.76
CA ARG A 153 -22.71 -12.77 3.68
C ARG A 153 -24.01 -11.95 3.82
N CYS A 154 -23.99 -10.68 3.43
CA CYS A 154 -25.15 -9.79 3.56
C CYS A 154 -26.17 -9.93 2.44
N GLY A 155 -25.88 -10.65 1.37
CA GLY A 155 -26.81 -10.87 0.26
C GLY A 155 -26.29 -11.86 -0.77
N PRO A 156 -27.19 -12.40 -1.63
CA PRO A 156 -26.77 -13.22 -2.74
C PRO A 156 -25.86 -12.40 -3.66
N VAL A 157 -24.67 -12.89 -3.94
CA VAL A 157 -23.84 -12.32 -5.00
C VAL A 157 -24.47 -12.76 -6.33
N PRO A 158 -25.14 -11.87 -7.09
CA PRO A 158 -25.71 -12.24 -8.36
C PRO A 158 -24.61 -12.80 -9.24
N PRO A 159 -24.78 -13.94 -9.92
CA PRO A 159 -23.84 -14.38 -10.93
C PRO A 159 -23.72 -13.24 -11.94
N ALA A 160 -22.49 -12.75 -12.18
CA ALA A 160 -22.26 -11.70 -13.15
C ALA A 160 -22.80 -12.19 -14.50
N ALA A 161 -23.81 -11.52 -15.03
CA ALA A 161 -24.37 -11.85 -16.33
C ALA A 161 -23.23 -11.83 -17.38
N GLY A 162 -22.89 -13.00 -17.90
CA GLY A 162 -21.91 -13.13 -18.98
C GLY A 162 -20.43 -13.29 -18.60
N ILE A 163 -20.06 -13.34 -17.32
CA ILE A 163 -18.67 -13.64 -16.93
C ILE A 163 -18.63 -15.07 -16.36
N ALA A 164 -17.76 -15.89 -16.91
CA ALA A 164 -17.46 -17.25 -16.47
C ALA A 164 -17.29 -17.31 -14.94
N ARG A 165 -17.51 -18.50 -14.37
CA ARG A 165 -17.39 -18.84 -12.95
C ARG A 165 -16.34 -17.98 -12.24
N PRO A 166 -16.62 -17.44 -11.06
CA PRO A 166 -15.66 -16.56 -10.38
C PRO A 166 -14.30 -17.25 -10.29
N GLY A 167 -13.32 -16.64 -10.92
CA GLY A 167 -11.95 -17.14 -10.91
C GLY A 167 -11.47 -17.31 -9.46
N LEU A 168 -10.46 -18.12 -9.23
CA LEU A 168 -9.91 -18.43 -7.91
C LEU A 168 -9.63 -17.16 -7.09
N LEU A 169 -9.19 -16.08 -7.75
CA LEU A 169 -8.88 -14.77 -7.18
C LEU A 169 -10.12 -13.94 -6.76
N GLN A 170 -11.33 -14.33 -7.20
CA GLN A 170 -12.57 -13.65 -6.84
C GLN A 170 -13.31 -14.33 -5.67
N ARG A 171 -12.65 -15.30 -5.02
CA ARG A 171 -13.15 -15.92 -3.79
C ARG A 171 -12.62 -15.12 -2.59
N PRO A 172 -13.43 -14.26 -1.96
CA PRO A 172 -12.93 -13.33 -0.94
C PRO A 172 -12.26 -14.03 0.25
N GLY A 173 -12.76 -15.21 0.66
CA GLY A 173 -12.14 -15.99 1.73
C GLY A 173 -10.75 -16.52 1.38
N LEU A 174 -10.54 -17.00 0.15
CA LEU A 174 -9.24 -17.45 -0.31
C LEU A 174 -8.27 -16.27 -0.45
N LEU A 175 -8.74 -15.14 -0.99
CA LEU A 175 -7.94 -13.93 -1.11
C LEU A 175 -7.48 -13.42 0.25
N LEU A 176 -8.38 -13.41 1.24
CA LEU A 176 -8.05 -13.09 2.63
C LEU A 176 -6.93 -14.00 3.16
N LEU A 177 -7.10 -15.32 3.03
CA LEU A 177 -6.11 -16.29 3.53
C LEU A 177 -4.76 -16.14 2.85
N VAL A 178 -4.73 -15.99 1.54
CA VAL A 178 -3.49 -15.84 0.77
C VAL A 178 -2.76 -14.55 1.16
N LEU A 179 -3.45 -13.40 1.16
CA LEU A 179 -2.82 -12.13 1.49
C LEU A 179 -2.36 -12.07 2.95
N ALA A 180 -3.14 -12.61 3.88
CA ALA A 180 -2.75 -12.70 5.28
C ALA A 180 -1.52 -13.62 5.46
N ALA A 181 -1.54 -14.80 4.85
CA ALA A 181 -0.42 -15.75 4.93
C ALA A 181 0.86 -15.16 4.33
N VAL A 182 0.77 -14.56 3.13
CA VAL A 182 1.93 -13.93 2.47
C VAL A 182 2.41 -12.72 3.28
N GLY A 183 1.52 -11.88 3.80
CA GLY A 183 1.90 -10.72 4.62
C GLY A 183 2.61 -11.14 5.91
N ILE A 184 2.09 -12.15 6.61
CA ILE A 184 2.71 -12.67 7.84
C ILE A 184 4.05 -13.35 7.53
N ALA A 185 4.11 -14.17 6.48
CA ALA A 185 5.34 -14.85 6.07
C ALA A 185 6.42 -13.83 5.66
N ASN A 186 6.04 -12.79 4.90
CA ASN A 186 6.94 -11.72 4.51
C ASN A 186 7.53 -10.98 5.71
N GLY A 187 6.69 -10.63 6.69
CA GLY A 187 7.15 -9.95 7.90
C GLY A 187 8.08 -10.78 8.80
N ARG A 188 8.03 -12.11 8.68
CA ARG A 188 8.92 -13.02 9.40
C ARG A 188 10.21 -13.36 8.66
N THR A 189 10.27 -13.12 7.38
CA THR A 189 11.43 -13.43 6.54
C THR A 189 12.21 -12.17 6.24
N HIS A 190 13.52 -12.18 6.45
CA HIS A 190 14.39 -11.07 6.03
C HIS A 190 14.69 -11.07 4.51
N ARG A 191 14.08 -11.98 3.74
CA ARG A 191 14.32 -12.19 2.29
C ARG A 191 13.06 -12.06 1.43
N GLY A 192 11.95 -11.58 1.99
CA GLY A 192 10.67 -11.48 1.30
C GLY A 192 10.56 -10.28 0.33
N LEU A 193 9.33 -9.86 0.08
CA LEU A 193 9.03 -8.67 -0.71
C LEU A 193 9.55 -7.44 0.03
N GLN A 194 10.62 -6.86 -0.49
CA GLN A 194 11.30 -5.71 0.10
C GLN A 194 11.57 -4.67 -0.97
N PRO A 195 11.38 -3.38 -0.67
CA PRO A 195 11.71 -2.33 -1.61
C PRO A 195 13.21 -2.27 -1.86
N VAL A 196 13.59 -2.08 -3.11
CA VAL A 196 14.94 -1.68 -3.45
C VAL A 196 15.11 -0.22 -3.08
N VAL A 197 15.94 0.05 -2.09
CA VAL A 197 16.25 1.43 -1.68
C VAL A 197 17.53 1.85 -2.39
N VAL A 198 17.43 2.88 -3.20
CA VAL A 198 18.60 3.50 -3.84
C VAL A 198 18.82 4.86 -3.20
N LYS A 199 19.98 5.05 -2.59
CA LYS A 199 20.40 6.32 -2.00
C LYS A 199 21.76 6.71 -2.61
N ASP A 200 21.84 7.92 -3.13
CA ASP A 200 23.06 8.48 -3.70
C ASP A 200 23.71 7.57 -4.76
N THR A 201 22.90 7.03 -5.68
CA THR A 201 23.29 6.07 -6.74
C THR A 201 23.70 4.67 -6.25
N LEU A 202 23.72 4.42 -4.95
CA LEU A 202 24.06 3.12 -4.37
C LEU A 202 22.77 2.34 -4.05
N GLU A 203 22.65 1.16 -4.64
CA GLU A 203 21.60 0.21 -4.30
C GLU A 203 21.90 -0.40 -2.92
N GLN A 204 21.04 -0.10 -1.97
CA GLN A 204 21.14 -0.68 -0.63
C GLN A 204 20.46 -2.05 -0.61
N ARG A 205 21.28 -3.09 -0.82
CA ARG A 205 20.81 -4.46 -0.68
C ARG A 205 20.73 -4.86 0.79
N ARG A 206 19.65 -5.52 1.13
CA ARG A 206 19.40 -6.03 2.49
C ARG A 206 20.44 -7.07 2.97
N THR A 207 21.24 -7.63 2.06
CA THR A 207 22.24 -8.67 2.34
C THR A 207 23.35 -8.25 3.30
N GLY A 208 23.53 -6.95 3.54
CA GLY A 208 24.51 -6.42 4.51
C GLY A 208 23.87 -5.83 5.77
N THR A 209 22.56 -5.84 5.91
CA THR A 209 21.87 -5.19 7.04
C THR A 209 21.88 -6.12 8.25
N GLN A 210 22.50 -5.69 9.35
CA GLN A 210 22.54 -6.44 10.61
C GLN A 210 21.33 -6.16 11.48
N TYR A 211 20.76 -4.97 11.39
CA TYR A 211 19.57 -4.57 12.11
C TYR A 211 18.68 -3.72 11.22
N GLU A 212 17.38 -3.98 11.27
CA GLU A 212 16.38 -3.21 10.55
C GLU A 212 15.13 -3.05 11.41
N LYS A 213 14.65 -1.83 11.51
CA LYS A 213 13.39 -1.54 12.20
C LYS A 213 12.60 -0.49 11.43
N TRP A 214 11.33 -0.77 11.28
CA TRP A 214 10.37 0.18 10.73
C TRP A 214 9.64 0.90 11.85
N ASN A 215 9.34 2.15 11.64
CA ASN A 215 8.48 2.96 12.50
C ASN A 215 7.52 3.79 11.63
N SER A 216 6.69 4.62 12.28
CA SER A 216 5.70 5.45 11.58
C SER A 216 6.31 6.53 10.67
N PHE A 217 7.59 6.84 10.81
CA PHE A 217 8.25 7.94 10.10
C PHE A 217 9.31 7.46 9.12
N SER A 218 9.99 6.36 9.44
CA SER A 218 11.17 5.93 8.68
C SER A 218 11.44 4.43 8.83
N ARG A 219 12.30 3.96 7.95
CA ARG A 219 13.03 2.71 8.08
C ARG A 219 14.42 3.02 8.62
N VAL A 220 14.80 2.41 9.72
CA VAL A 220 16.17 2.48 10.25
C VAL A 220 16.87 1.18 9.94
N ALA A 221 17.95 1.23 9.18
CA ALA A 221 18.78 0.08 8.87
C ALA A 221 20.22 0.33 9.32
N MET A 222 20.87 -0.71 9.85
CA MET A 222 22.25 -0.66 10.32
C MET A 222 23.09 -1.65 9.54
N GLY A 223 24.14 -1.14 8.88
CA GLY A 223 25.12 -1.92 8.16
C GLY A 223 26.10 -2.66 9.08
N PRO A 224 26.97 -3.50 8.49
CA PRO A 224 28.03 -4.15 9.23
C PRO A 224 29.05 -3.14 9.78
N LEU A 225 29.77 -3.55 10.81
CA LEU A 225 30.92 -2.80 11.32
C LEU A 225 32.00 -2.77 10.24
N GLY A 226 32.51 -1.60 9.95
CA GLY A 226 33.56 -1.43 8.95
C GLY A 226 34.53 -0.32 9.36
N LEU A 227 35.77 -0.46 8.93
CA LEU A 227 36.80 0.59 9.02
C LEU A 227 36.60 1.55 7.85
N SER A 228 36.19 2.79 8.14
CA SER A 228 36.05 3.83 7.14
C SER A 228 36.36 5.20 7.72
N PRO A 229 36.70 6.19 6.89
CA PRO A 229 36.81 7.57 7.35
C PRO A 229 35.52 8.01 8.05
N PRO A 230 35.63 8.79 9.14
CA PRO A 230 34.44 9.27 9.86
C PRO A 230 33.53 10.07 8.92
N ASN A 231 32.26 9.68 8.86
CA ASN A 231 31.26 10.38 8.06
C ASN A 231 30.67 11.52 8.90
N LEU A 232 31.23 12.72 8.74
CA LEU A 232 30.87 13.91 9.51
C LEU A 232 30.26 14.99 8.62
N TRP A 233 29.29 15.70 9.16
CA TRP A 233 28.73 16.89 8.53
C TRP A 233 29.67 18.09 8.77
N GLY A 234 30.28 18.61 7.69
CA GLY A 234 31.14 19.80 7.76
C GLY A 234 32.43 19.59 8.60
N PRO A 235 33.21 18.52 8.34
CA PRO A 235 34.47 18.33 9.05
C PRO A 235 35.44 19.49 8.76
N SER A 236 36.27 19.83 9.76
CA SER A 236 37.36 20.79 9.56
C SER A 236 38.31 20.31 8.46
N PRO A 237 38.80 21.20 7.56
CA PRO A 237 39.79 20.83 6.56
C PRO A 237 41.11 20.29 7.16
N TYR A 238 41.36 20.58 8.43
CA TYR A 238 42.53 20.14 9.18
C TYR A 238 42.32 18.87 10.01
N MET A 239 41.15 18.27 9.91
CA MET A 239 40.83 17.04 10.65
C MET A 239 41.61 15.87 10.08
N PRO A 240 42.41 15.13 10.88
CA PRO A 240 43.08 13.93 10.39
C PRO A 240 42.01 12.86 10.03
N VAL A 241 42.10 12.36 8.79
CA VAL A 241 41.22 11.32 8.25
C VAL A 241 41.77 9.96 8.70
N THR A 242 41.66 9.63 9.96
CA THR A 242 41.98 8.30 10.49
C THR A 242 40.75 7.38 10.35
N PRO A 243 40.89 6.22 9.73
CA PRO A 243 39.80 5.23 9.69
C PRO A 243 39.41 4.82 11.10
N ILE A 244 38.12 4.87 11.38
CA ILE A 244 37.55 4.41 12.64
C ILE A 244 36.57 3.27 12.39
N GLU A 245 36.41 2.40 13.37
CA GLU A 245 35.36 1.41 13.34
C GLU A 245 34.00 2.10 13.50
N GLN A 246 33.21 2.07 12.45
CA GLN A 246 31.87 2.67 12.47
C GLN A 246 30.83 1.81 11.77
N ARG A 247 29.57 2.03 12.12
CA ARG A 247 28.41 1.46 11.43
C ARG A 247 27.64 2.55 10.75
N VAL A 248 27.25 2.33 9.51
CA VAL A 248 26.39 3.26 8.79
C VAL A 248 24.94 2.99 9.20
N LEU A 249 24.29 4.02 9.73
CA LEU A 249 22.84 4.07 9.95
C LEU A 249 22.20 4.71 8.72
N ILE A 250 21.19 4.06 8.17
CA ILE A 250 20.49 4.46 6.95
C ILE A 250 18.99 4.55 7.23
#